data_f76d8d65ca699366071c093c44efb350
#
_entry.id   f76d8d65ca699366071c093c44efb350
#
_cell.length_a   1.000
_cell.length_b   1.000
_cell.length_c   1.000
_cell.angle_alpha   90.00
_cell.angle_beta   90.00
_cell.angle_gamma   90.00
#
_symmetry.space_group_name_H-M   'P 1'
#
loop_
_entity.id
_entity.type
_entity.pdbx_description
1 polymer ?
#
loop_
_entity_poly.entity_id
_entity_poly.type
_entity_poly.pdbx_seq_one_letter_code
_entity_poly.pdbx_strand_id
1 'polypeptide(L)'
;MNALDIEATRRRLEEADGGYETIHSSPGLEIGVYVLIAPEPDRQQPHEDDEVYVVLEGRGVLTIEGESVDIVEGKAAFVPAGADHCFTGYEALSVIVVFARAHGPTGDAGATPS
;
A
#
# COMPACT_ATOMS: atom_id res chain seq x y z
N MET A 1 2.98 -4.85 -23.89
CA MET A 1 2.59 -4.11 -22.69
C MET A 1 1.35 -4.74 -22.06
N ASN A 2 1.35 -4.86 -20.76
CA ASN A 2 0.25 -5.50 -20.05
C ASN A 2 -0.54 -4.48 -19.26
N ALA A 3 -1.85 -4.61 -19.32
CA ALA A 3 -2.72 -3.86 -18.45
C ALA A 3 -2.83 -4.62 -17.13
N LEU A 4 -2.92 -3.89 -16.04
CA LEU A 4 -3.08 -4.50 -14.72
C LEU A 4 -4.56 -4.42 -14.35
N ASP A 5 -5.14 -5.55 -14.02
CA ASP A 5 -6.56 -5.60 -13.71
C ASP A 5 -6.78 -5.39 -12.22
N ILE A 6 -6.81 -4.13 -11.84
CA ILE A 6 -6.92 -3.74 -10.45
C ILE A 6 -8.28 -4.15 -9.89
N GLU A 7 -9.32 -3.96 -10.66
CA GLU A 7 -10.68 -4.21 -10.17
C GLU A 7 -10.93 -5.69 -9.92
N ALA A 8 -10.45 -6.55 -10.82
CA ALA A 8 -10.63 -7.99 -10.61
C ALA A 8 -9.87 -8.46 -9.38
N THR A 9 -8.67 -7.91 -9.17
CA THR A 9 -7.87 -8.27 -7.99
C THR A 9 -8.57 -7.80 -6.72
N ARG A 10 -9.08 -6.57 -6.73
CA ARG A 10 -9.78 -6.04 -5.58
C ARG A 10 -10.97 -6.91 -5.22
N ARG A 11 -11.74 -7.33 -6.22
CA ARG A 11 -12.92 -8.18 -5.98
C ARG A 11 -12.54 -9.52 -5.37
N ARG A 12 -11.50 -10.14 -5.90
CA ARG A 12 -11.08 -11.43 -5.34
C ARG A 12 -10.67 -11.30 -3.89
N LEU A 13 -9.95 -10.23 -3.55
CA LEU A 13 -9.52 -10.02 -2.19
C LEU A 13 -10.69 -9.69 -1.28
N GLU A 14 -11.65 -8.93 -1.78
CA GLU A 14 -12.84 -8.61 -1.01
C GLU A 14 -13.64 -9.87 -0.71
N GLU A 15 -13.79 -10.74 -1.69
CA GLU A 15 -14.48 -12.02 -1.50
C GLU A 15 -13.76 -12.93 -0.55
N ALA A 16 -12.47 -12.76 -0.40
CA ALA A 16 -11.65 -13.54 0.51
C ALA A 16 -11.54 -12.89 1.89
N ASP A 17 -12.34 -11.86 2.16
CA ASP A 17 -12.33 -11.12 3.42
C ASP A 17 -11.05 -10.34 3.66
N GLY A 18 -10.42 -9.88 2.60
CA GLY A 18 -9.25 -9.03 2.69
C GLY A 18 -7.97 -9.75 2.31
N GLY A 19 -6.92 -8.98 2.20
CA GLY A 19 -5.59 -9.51 1.89
C GLY A 19 -4.84 -8.60 0.95
N TYR A 20 -3.66 -9.01 0.57
CA TYR A 20 -2.76 -8.26 -0.29
C TYR A 20 -2.33 -9.13 -1.46
N GLU A 21 -2.32 -8.55 -2.64
CA GLU A 21 -1.85 -9.28 -3.82
C GLU A 21 -0.97 -8.35 -4.65
N THR A 22 0.24 -8.79 -4.97
CA THR A 22 1.15 -8.07 -5.86
C THR A 22 0.67 -8.25 -7.29
N ILE A 23 0.46 -7.15 -8.01
CA ILE A 23 0.04 -7.21 -9.40
C ILE A 23 1.15 -6.82 -10.36
N HIS A 24 2.24 -6.26 -9.86
CA HIS A 24 3.41 -5.94 -10.67
C HIS A 24 4.64 -5.95 -9.80
N SER A 25 5.72 -6.50 -10.30
CA SER A 25 6.99 -6.47 -9.59
C SER A 25 8.12 -6.38 -10.60
N SER A 26 8.99 -5.41 -10.39
CA SER A 26 10.17 -5.21 -11.20
C SER A 26 11.28 -4.71 -10.29
N PRO A 27 12.52 -4.59 -10.78
CA PRO A 27 13.60 -4.16 -9.88
C PRO A 27 13.36 -2.83 -9.19
N GLY A 28 12.67 -1.91 -9.86
CA GLY A 28 12.48 -0.58 -9.28
C GLY A 28 11.11 -0.34 -8.68
N LEU A 29 10.19 -1.28 -8.80
CA LEU A 29 8.81 -0.96 -8.47
C LEU A 29 8.00 -2.21 -8.14
N GLU A 30 7.20 -2.09 -7.11
CA GLU A 30 6.18 -3.11 -6.83
C GLU A 30 4.83 -2.41 -6.70
N ILE A 31 3.80 -2.99 -7.28
CA ILE A 31 2.44 -2.48 -7.16
C ILE A 31 1.56 -3.61 -6.68
N GLY A 32 0.76 -3.33 -5.67
CA GLY A 32 -0.15 -4.32 -5.12
C GLY A 32 -1.52 -3.72 -4.86
N VAL A 33 -2.45 -4.58 -4.55
CA VAL A 33 -3.79 -4.20 -4.10
C VAL A 33 -3.95 -4.75 -2.70
N TYR A 34 -4.38 -3.90 -1.77
CA TYR A 34 -4.54 -4.26 -0.38
C TYR A 34 -5.98 -3.98 0.02
N VAL A 35 -6.65 -5.00 0.51
CA VAL A 35 -8.05 -4.87 0.94
C VAL A 35 -8.11 -5.21 2.42
N LEU A 36 -8.69 -4.29 3.19
CA LEU A 36 -8.82 -4.41 4.63
C LEU A 36 -10.29 -4.49 4.98
N ILE A 37 -10.67 -5.54 5.68
CA ILE A 37 -12.06 -5.77 6.07
C ILE A 37 -12.11 -5.89 7.59
N ALA A 38 -12.90 -5.04 8.25
CA ALA A 38 -13.06 -5.11 9.68
C ALA A 38 -13.72 -6.44 10.06
N PRO A 39 -13.44 -6.99 11.22
CA PRO A 39 -12.63 -6.42 12.30
C PRO A 39 -11.13 -6.76 12.20
N GLU A 40 -10.70 -7.34 11.11
CA GLU A 40 -9.32 -7.74 10.98
C GLU A 40 -8.42 -6.51 11.02
N PRO A 41 -7.41 -6.46 11.89
CA PRO A 41 -6.56 -5.29 11.97
C PRO A 41 -5.52 -5.27 10.84
N ASP A 42 -4.99 -4.08 10.59
CA ASP A 42 -3.87 -3.92 9.68
C ASP A 42 -2.60 -4.34 10.43
N ARG A 43 -1.90 -5.34 9.91
CA ARG A 43 -0.74 -5.91 10.60
C ARG A 43 0.55 -5.61 9.86
N GLN A 44 0.60 -4.55 9.09
CA GLN A 44 1.79 -4.21 8.33
C GLN A 44 2.97 -3.90 9.22
N GLN A 45 4.15 -4.13 8.67
CA GLN A 45 5.41 -3.73 9.28
C GLN A 45 5.99 -2.58 8.48
N PRO A 46 6.84 -1.75 9.08
CA PRO A 46 7.52 -0.71 8.31
C PRO A 46 8.31 -1.32 7.15
N HIS A 47 8.38 -0.61 6.05
CA HIS A 47 9.08 -1.06 4.86
C HIS A 47 10.30 -0.18 4.60
N GLU A 48 11.30 -0.76 3.95
CA GLU A 48 12.50 -0.01 3.61
C GLU A 48 12.32 0.89 2.41
N ASP A 49 11.23 0.70 1.68
CA ASP A 49 10.96 1.49 0.48
C ASP A 49 10.00 2.61 0.75
N ASP A 50 10.10 3.67 -0.03
CA ASP A 50 9.04 4.66 -0.04
C ASP A 50 7.77 4.04 -0.58
N GLU A 51 6.64 4.50 -0.09
CA GLU A 51 5.38 3.85 -0.37
C GLU A 51 4.30 4.89 -0.65
N VAL A 52 3.44 4.62 -1.62
CA VAL A 52 2.28 5.45 -1.88
C VAL A 52 1.04 4.58 -1.84
N TYR A 53 0.03 5.05 -1.13
CA TYR A 53 -1.29 4.44 -1.15
C TYR A 53 -2.22 5.30 -1.98
N VAL A 54 -3.04 4.67 -2.80
CA VAL A 54 -4.12 5.36 -3.52
C VAL A 54 -5.41 4.67 -3.14
N VAL A 55 -6.36 5.39 -2.57
CA VAL A 55 -7.59 4.79 -2.08
C VAL A 55 -8.53 4.52 -3.25
N LEU A 56 -8.87 3.26 -3.44
CA LEU A 56 -9.78 2.84 -4.49
C LEU A 56 -11.23 2.92 -4.04
N GLU A 57 -11.48 2.52 -2.80
CA GLU A 57 -12.84 2.44 -2.30
C GLU A 57 -12.81 2.45 -0.78
N GLY A 58 -13.83 3.06 -0.19
CA GLY A 58 -13.98 3.07 1.26
C GLY A 58 -13.28 4.23 1.92
N ARG A 59 -13.14 4.14 3.23
CA ARG A 59 -12.53 5.19 4.02
C ARG A 59 -11.86 4.59 5.24
N GLY A 60 -10.94 5.33 5.80
CA GLY A 60 -10.26 4.91 7.02
C GLY A 60 -9.38 6.03 7.53
N VAL A 61 -8.56 5.70 8.49
CA VAL A 61 -7.58 6.62 9.07
C VAL A 61 -6.21 6.00 8.87
N LEU A 62 -5.29 6.77 8.32
CA LEU A 62 -3.91 6.32 8.19
C LEU A 62 -3.08 7.09 9.20
N THR A 63 -2.39 6.36 10.07
CA THR A 63 -1.51 6.97 11.05
C THR A 63 -0.08 6.68 10.61
N ILE A 64 0.72 7.74 10.48
CA ILE A 64 2.12 7.65 10.08
C ILE A 64 2.93 8.36 11.15
N GLU A 65 3.82 7.64 11.81
CA GLU A 65 4.69 8.19 12.85
C GLU A 65 3.89 9.00 13.87
N GLY A 66 2.74 8.45 14.27
CA GLY A 66 1.91 9.08 15.29
C GLY A 66 0.97 10.16 14.80
N GLU A 67 1.04 10.53 13.54
CA GLU A 67 0.14 11.55 12.99
C GLU A 67 -0.91 10.89 12.13
N SER A 68 -2.17 11.24 12.36
CA SER A 68 -3.29 10.59 11.69
C SER A 68 -3.91 11.48 10.64
N VAL A 69 -4.32 10.87 9.54
CA VAL A 69 -5.01 11.59 8.48
C VAL A 69 -6.17 10.72 8.00
N ASP A 70 -7.31 11.36 7.77
CA ASP A 70 -8.46 10.67 7.20
C ASP A 70 -8.23 10.46 5.71
N ILE A 71 -8.53 9.27 5.24
CA ILE A 71 -8.41 8.95 3.82
C ILE A 71 -9.72 8.40 3.32
N VAL A 72 -10.06 8.78 2.10
CA VAL A 72 -11.29 8.33 1.44
C VAL A 72 -10.98 8.08 -0.02
N GLU A 73 -11.93 7.49 -0.70
CA GLU A 73 -11.82 7.22 -2.12
C GLU A 73 -11.31 8.45 -2.88
N GLY A 74 -10.33 8.25 -3.74
CA GLY A 74 -9.74 9.32 -4.52
C GLY A 74 -8.57 10.02 -3.89
N LYS A 75 -8.24 9.69 -2.63
CA LYS A 75 -7.08 10.29 -1.98
C LYS A 75 -5.87 9.38 -2.07
N ALA A 76 -4.70 9.98 -2.00
CA ALA A 76 -3.45 9.24 -1.96
C ALA A 76 -2.64 9.72 -0.76
N ALA A 77 -1.76 8.87 -0.26
CA ALA A 77 -0.91 9.20 0.86
C ALA A 77 0.49 8.68 0.60
N PHE A 78 1.49 9.42 1.05
CA PHE A 78 2.88 9.03 0.92
C PHE A 78 3.41 8.60 2.28
N VAL A 79 4.09 7.45 2.33
CA VAL A 79 4.70 6.95 3.54
C VAL A 79 6.20 6.81 3.27
N PRO A 80 7.03 7.57 3.97
CA PRO A 80 8.47 7.48 3.73
C PRO A 80 9.03 6.16 4.24
N ALA A 81 10.15 5.77 3.65
CA ALA A 81 10.83 4.53 4.01
C ALA A 81 11.07 4.48 5.52
N GLY A 82 10.80 3.34 6.11
CA GLY A 82 11.06 3.12 7.53
C GLY A 82 10.04 3.67 8.49
N ALA A 83 9.04 4.39 8.01
CA ALA A 83 8.07 5.02 8.91
C ALA A 83 7.06 3.98 9.42
N ASP A 84 6.77 4.04 10.70
CA ASP A 84 5.67 3.26 11.28
C ASP A 84 4.37 3.79 10.72
N HIS A 85 3.49 2.90 10.32
CA HIS A 85 2.20 3.31 9.79
C HIS A 85 1.19 2.19 9.88
N CYS A 86 -0.08 2.56 10.01
CA CYS A 86 -1.16 1.58 9.95
C CYS A 86 -2.48 2.26 9.63
N PHE A 87 -3.38 1.46 9.10
CA PHE A 87 -4.76 1.89 8.85
C PHE A 87 -5.65 1.46 10.00
N THR A 88 -6.57 2.32 10.39
CA THR A 88 -7.59 1.99 11.38
C THR A 88 -8.91 2.62 10.93
N GLY A 89 -9.98 2.36 11.67
CA GLY A 89 -11.25 3.05 11.47
C GLY A 89 -11.96 2.71 10.17
N TYR A 90 -11.61 1.61 9.55
CA TYR A 90 -12.24 1.19 8.30
C TYR A 90 -13.28 0.10 8.58
N GLU A 91 -14.25 -0.02 7.68
CA GLU A 91 -15.09 -1.20 7.61
C GLU A 91 -14.64 -2.05 6.44
N ALA A 92 -14.51 -1.43 5.27
CA ALA A 92 -13.93 -2.06 4.10
C ALA A 92 -13.16 -0.98 3.37
N LEU A 93 -11.87 -1.19 3.20
CA LEU A 93 -10.98 -0.21 2.59
C LEU A 93 -10.12 -0.91 1.57
N SER A 94 -10.09 -0.39 0.34
CA SER A 94 -9.27 -0.95 -0.72
C SER A 94 -8.31 0.11 -1.22
N VAL A 95 -7.04 -0.23 -1.28
CA VAL A 95 -6.01 0.71 -1.75
C VAL A 95 -5.09 0.04 -2.74
N ILE A 96 -4.56 0.85 -3.66
CA ILE A 96 -3.39 0.46 -4.43
C ILE A 96 -2.18 0.83 -3.60
N VAL A 97 -1.20 -0.06 -3.55
CA VAL A 97 0.05 0.19 -2.85
C VAL A 97 1.16 0.21 -3.88
N VAL A 98 1.96 1.26 -3.87
CA VAL A 98 3.11 1.37 -4.76
C VAL A 98 4.35 1.48 -3.90
N PHE A 99 5.28 0.55 -4.07
CA PHE A 99 6.58 0.60 -3.42
C PHE A 99 7.63 1.00 -4.44
N ALA A 100 8.35 2.08 -4.18
CA ALA A 100 9.47 2.49 -5.01
C ALA A 100 10.72 1.89 -4.42
N ARG A 101 11.29 0.91 -5.10
CA ARG A 101 12.45 0.19 -4.60
C ARG A 101 13.69 1.03 -4.83
N ALA A 102 13.95 1.91 -3.89
CA ALA A 102 15.06 2.83 -4.00
C ALA A 102 16.37 2.09 -3.97
N HIS A 103 16.40 0.96 -3.29
CA HIS A 103 17.61 0.19 -3.21
C HIS A 103 17.41 -1.05 -4.00
N GLY A 104 17.73 -1.00 -5.20
CA GLY A 104 17.67 -2.20 -5.98
C GLY A 104 18.62 -3.21 -5.40
N PRO A 105 18.69 -4.34 -6.01
CA PRO A 105 19.58 -5.39 -5.52
C PRO A 105 21.01 -4.91 -5.45
N THR A 106 21.37 -3.93 -6.21
CA THR A 106 22.70 -3.46 -6.19
C THR A 106 22.97 -2.58 -5.08
N GLY A 107 22.04 -2.27 -4.57
CA GLY A 107 22.27 -1.48 -3.58
C GLY A 107 22.99 -0.32 -3.94
N ASP A 108 23.10 -0.12 -4.50
CA ASP A 108 23.74 0.70 -4.69
C ASP A 108 23.83 1.63 -4.48
N ALA A 109 23.95 1.49 -4.23
CA ALA A 109 24.35 1.95 -3.98
C ALA A 109 24.49 3.00 -3.84
N GLY A 110 24.57 3.09 -3.38
CA GLY A 110 24.77 4.03 -3.06
C GLY A 110 24.32 4.95 -3.62
N ALA A 111 23.93 4.71 -4.08
CA ALA A 111 23.68 5.50 -4.79
C ALA A 111 22.72 6.30 -4.39
N THR A 112 22.16 6.33 -4.06
CA THR A 112 21.33 7.07 -3.92
C THR A 112 20.78 7.37 -3.11
N PRO A 113 20.56 7.83 -2.84
CA PRO A 113 20.10 8.30 -1.99
C PRO A 113 18.93 8.48 -2.03
N SER A 114 18.38 8.41 -2.07
CA SER A 114 17.30 8.61 -2.11
C SER A 114 16.74 9.05 -1.66
#